data_6cb08f53ab7160e86315992c2840f24f
#
_entry.id   6cb08f53ab7160e86315992c2840f24f
#
_cell.length_a   1.000
_cell.length_b   1.000
_cell.length_c   1.000
_cell.angle_alpha   90.00
_cell.angle_beta   90.00
_cell.angle_gamma   90.00
#
_symmetry.space_group_name_H-M   'P 1'
#
loop_
_entity.id
_entity.type
_entity.pdbx_description
1 polymer ?
#
loop_
_entity_poly.entity_id
_entity_poly.type
_entity_poly.pdbx_seq_one_letter_code
_entity_poly.pdbx_strand_id
1 'polypeptide(L)'
;MGNRTVKDGRRRSTAVGVGGAVGLLTVGAVSAGLVLDRPRASSTAFDRPDIHAEYVKYPSGKDTITGYLAYPERRDPAPGVVVIHEIFGMSDFIRQTTEQLAKDGFVALAPDLLSRRGGTPSSTDDARKLIAGLNPDTVTLDLDATVAYLRTVKAARRDRIGVIGFCWGGGQSFRYATNNPALGAFVVCYGPGPEAAAIARIRARGLGVYAENDARIDAGLADVAAAVKQYGKDYRYAVYPGVGHGFLRAREKPEVADSAWRNVIRFFRESLER
;
A
#
# COMPACT_ATOMS: atom_id res chain seq x y z
N MET A 1 4.24 -26.14 55.21
CA MET A 1 3.98 -25.14 56.27
C MET A 1 3.64 -23.85 55.55
N GLY A 2 2.51 -23.33 55.55
CA GLY A 2 1.20 -23.22 56.13
C GLY A 2 0.45 -22.29 55.22
N ASN A 3 -0.56 -22.60 54.64
CA ASN A 3 -2.00 -22.67 54.82
C ASN A 3 -2.63 -21.51 55.60
N ARG A 4 -3.58 -20.79 54.95
CA ARG A 4 -4.84 -20.24 55.50
C ARG A 4 -5.47 -19.27 54.47
N THR A 5 -6.50 -19.71 53.74
CA THR A 5 -7.97 -19.72 53.97
C THR A 5 -8.63 -18.35 54.18
N VAL A 6 -9.44 -17.95 53.19
CA VAL A 6 -10.90 -17.68 53.18
C VAL A 6 -11.45 -16.62 54.12
N LYS A 7 -12.20 -15.62 53.57
CA LYS A 7 -13.53 -15.25 54.06
C LYS A 7 -14.38 -14.51 53.04
N ASP A 8 -15.48 -15.11 52.82
CA ASP A 8 -16.78 -14.79 52.27
C ASP A 8 -17.49 -13.65 53.02
N GLY A 9 -18.34 -12.87 52.36
CA GLY A 9 -19.13 -11.79 52.96
C GLY A 9 -20.28 -11.34 52.06
N ARG A 10 -21.34 -12.17 52.00
CA ARG A 10 -22.70 -11.77 51.51
C ARG A 10 -23.40 -10.86 52.53
N ARG A 11 -24.24 -9.93 52.05
CA ARG A 11 -25.59 -9.57 52.55
C ARG A 11 -26.19 -8.50 51.62
N ARG A 12 -27.32 -8.81 50.93
CA ARG A 12 -28.77 -8.68 51.19
C ARG A 12 -29.20 -7.19 51.27
N SER A 13 -29.91 -6.73 50.27
CA SER A 13 -31.38 -6.68 50.10
C SER A 13 -32.14 -5.81 51.08
N THR A 14 -32.82 -4.75 50.56
CA THR A 14 -34.17 -4.36 51.03
C THR A 14 -34.90 -3.51 49.97
N ALA A 15 -36.10 -3.93 49.63
CA ALA A 15 -37.14 -3.26 48.86
C ALA A 15 -38.15 -2.63 49.85
N VAL A 16 -38.69 -1.45 49.52
CA VAL A 16 -39.98 -0.88 49.98
C VAL A 16 -40.34 0.12 48.89
N GLY A 17 -41.45 0.20 48.26
CA GLY A 17 -42.80 -0.18 48.42
C GLY A 17 -43.72 1.08 48.56
N VAL A 18 -44.71 1.21 47.66
CA VAL A 18 -46.05 1.81 47.84
C VAL A 18 -46.28 3.31 47.59
N GLY A 19 -47.18 3.59 46.67
CA GLY A 19 -48.38 4.41 46.79
C GLY A 19 -48.60 5.41 45.67
N GLY A 20 -49.42 5.26 44.83
CA GLY A 20 -50.74 5.44 44.33
C GLY A 20 -51.28 6.87 44.40
N ALA A 21 -51.69 7.41 43.26
CA ALA A 21 -52.84 8.31 43.15
C ALA A 21 -53.31 8.40 41.69
N VAL A 22 -54.59 8.09 41.53
CA VAL A 22 -55.39 8.17 40.30
C VAL A 22 -55.81 9.63 40.09
N GLY A 23 -55.60 10.12 38.89
CA GLY A 23 -56.14 11.42 38.46
C GLY A 23 -56.58 11.31 36.99
N LEU A 24 -57.87 11.12 36.80
CA LEU A 24 -58.57 11.09 35.52
C LEU A 24 -58.87 12.53 35.10
N LEU A 25 -58.37 12.99 33.93
CA LEU A 25 -58.95 14.17 33.25
C LEU A 25 -58.85 13.97 31.73
N THR A 26 -59.94 14.33 31.14
CA THR A 26 -60.45 14.03 29.81
C THR A 26 -59.91 14.92 28.70
N VAL A 27 -59.72 14.28 27.53
CA VAL A 27 -60.06 14.70 26.15
C VAL A 27 -59.48 16.00 25.59
N GLY A 28 -58.68 15.80 24.57
CA GLY A 28 -58.31 16.77 23.56
C GLY A 28 -57.59 16.12 22.42
N ALA A 29 -58.32 15.57 21.42
CA ALA A 29 -57.76 15.05 20.20
C ALA A 29 -57.24 16.22 19.34
N VAL A 30 -55.94 16.43 19.29
CA VAL A 30 -55.28 17.23 18.26
C VAL A 30 -54.44 16.25 17.44
N SER A 31 -54.93 15.98 16.24
CA SER A 31 -54.17 15.24 15.22
C SER A 31 -52.98 16.07 14.74
N ALA A 32 -51.87 16.01 15.45
CA ALA A 32 -50.58 16.47 14.93
C ALA A 32 -49.98 15.34 14.13
N GLY A 33 -50.00 15.48 12.82
CA GLY A 33 -49.26 14.58 11.91
C GLY A 33 -47.79 14.55 12.28
N LEU A 34 -47.36 13.43 12.85
CA LEU A 34 -45.95 13.16 13.09
C LEU A 34 -45.31 12.92 11.74
N VAL A 35 -44.74 13.98 11.16
CA VAL A 35 -43.79 13.85 10.08
C VAL A 35 -42.57 13.14 10.70
N LEU A 36 -42.53 11.85 10.55
CA LEU A 36 -41.29 11.07 10.81
C LEU A 36 -40.23 11.56 9.84
N ASP A 37 -39.43 12.51 10.30
CA ASP A 37 -38.18 12.89 9.65
C ASP A 37 -37.31 11.63 9.64
N ARG A 38 -37.36 10.91 8.52
CA ARG A 38 -36.45 9.80 8.30
C ARG A 38 -35.03 10.40 8.31
N PRO A 39 -34.15 9.97 9.22
CA PRO A 39 -32.77 10.40 9.13
C PRO A 39 -32.30 10.02 7.73
N ARG A 40 -31.97 11.02 6.92
CA ARG A 40 -31.20 10.81 5.70
C ARG A 40 -29.99 10.00 6.12
N ALA A 41 -29.94 8.74 5.70
CA ALA A 41 -28.74 7.96 5.76
C ALA A 41 -27.65 8.79 5.07
N SER A 42 -26.77 9.35 5.86
CA SER A 42 -25.54 9.98 5.36
C SER A 42 -24.76 8.86 4.70
N SER A 43 -24.90 8.72 3.40
CA SER A 43 -24.05 7.88 2.58
C SER A 43 -22.68 8.53 2.51
N THR A 44 -21.88 8.39 3.56
CA THR A 44 -20.44 8.48 3.46
C THR A 44 -19.88 7.16 2.89
N ALA A 45 -20.46 6.66 1.83
CA ALA A 45 -19.71 5.94 0.83
C ALA A 45 -18.76 7.00 0.26
N PHE A 46 -17.48 6.95 0.60
CA PHE A 46 -16.44 7.66 -0.13
C PHE A 46 -16.64 7.24 -1.58
N ASP A 47 -17.11 8.17 -2.39
CA ASP A 47 -17.28 8.02 -3.83
C ASP A 47 -15.87 7.77 -4.35
N ARG A 48 -15.50 6.49 -4.54
CA ARG A 48 -14.19 6.15 -5.12
C ARG A 48 -14.27 6.62 -6.55
N PRO A 49 -13.34 7.48 -6.97
CA PRO A 49 -13.41 8.02 -8.31
C PRO A 49 -13.39 6.86 -9.33
N ASP A 50 -14.15 7.01 -10.40
CA ASP A 50 -13.98 6.16 -11.57
C ASP A 50 -12.52 6.24 -12.00
N ILE A 51 -11.98 5.10 -12.39
CA ILE A 51 -10.59 5.00 -12.83
C ILE A 51 -10.54 4.67 -14.33
N HIS A 52 -9.58 5.28 -15.00
CA HIS A 52 -9.14 4.82 -16.31
C HIS A 52 -8.01 3.81 -16.14
N ALA A 53 -8.03 2.72 -16.93
CA ALA A 53 -6.95 1.74 -16.95
C ALA A 53 -6.71 1.20 -18.37
N GLU A 54 -5.43 1.17 -18.80
CA GLU A 54 -5.04 0.75 -20.15
C GLU A 54 -3.61 0.20 -20.20
N TYR A 55 -3.31 -0.57 -21.23
CA TYR A 55 -1.94 -0.89 -21.59
C TYR A 55 -1.34 0.21 -22.45
N VAL A 56 -0.15 0.63 -22.08
CA VAL A 56 0.63 1.65 -22.80
C VAL A 56 1.96 1.08 -23.28
N LYS A 57 2.54 1.73 -24.32
CA LYS A 57 3.87 1.39 -24.81
C LYS A 57 4.71 2.65 -24.89
N TYR A 58 5.96 2.56 -24.45
CA TYR A 58 6.92 3.66 -24.46
C TYR A 58 8.35 3.18 -24.71
N PRO A 59 9.21 4.04 -25.29
CA PRO A 59 10.58 3.67 -25.59
C PRO A 59 11.46 3.56 -24.34
N SER A 60 12.39 2.59 -24.34
CA SER A 60 13.50 2.47 -23.41
C SER A 60 14.78 2.13 -24.19
N GLY A 61 15.58 3.14 -24.51
CA GLY A 61 16.68 3.00 -25.44
C GLY A 61 16.17 2.61 -26.82
N LYS A 62 16.67 1.48 -27.36
CA LYS A 62 16.22 0.93 -28.65
C LYS A 62 15.01 0.00 -28.57
N ASP A 63 14.57 -0.33 -27.37
CA ASP A 63 13.50 -1.27 -27.11
C ASP A 63 12.21 -0.54 -26.71
N THR A 64 11.10 -1.26 -26.67
CA THR A 64 9.80 -0.78 -26.25
C THR A 64 9.35 -1.53 -25.00
N ILE A 65 8.94 -0.80 -23.97
CA ILE A 65 8.37 -1.35 -22.75
C ILE A 65 6.85 -1.25 -22.85
N THR A 66 6.17 -2.35 -22.54
CA THR A 66 4.73 -2.37 -22.28
C THR A 66 4.50 -2.12 -20.81
N GLY A 67 3.57 -1.23 -20.46
CA GLY A 67 3.19 -0.97 -19.08
C GLY A 67 1.67 -0.98 -18.91
N TYR A 68 1.20 -1.20 -17.70
CA TYR A 68 -0.20 -1.06 -17.32
C TYR A 68 -0.37 0.24 -16.53
N LEU A 69 -1.09 1.19 -17.11
CA LEU A 69 -1.35 2.52 -16.57
C LEU A 69 -2.76 2.55 -15.98
N ALA A 70 -2.92 3.10 -14.78
CA ALA A 70 -4.21 3.40 -14.20
C ALA A 70 -4.17 4.75 -13.47
N TYR A 71 -5.27 5.52 -13.56
CA TYR A 71 -5.38 6.82 -12.88
C TYR A 71 -6.84 7.17 -12.57
N PRO A 72 -7.09 8.00 -11.53
CA PRO A 72 -8.44 8.47 -11.22
C PRO A 72 -8.92 9.46 -12.29
N GLU A 73 -10.18 9.32 -12.73
CA GLU A 73 -10.84 10.29 -13.61
C GLU A 73 -11.20 11.55 -12.81
N ARG A 74 -10.26 12.47 -12.73
CA ARG A 74 -10.42 13.76 -12.03
C ARG A 74 -9.76 14.89 -12.82
N ARG A 75 -10.16 16.13 -12.48
CA ARG A 75 -9.65 17.34 -13.16
C ARG A 75 -8.16 17.58 -12.86
N ASP A 76 -7.76 17.45 -11.59
CA ASP A 76 -6.44 17.85 -11.14
C ASP A 76 -5.44 16.69 -11.23
N PRO A 77 -4.21 16.94 -11.69
CA PRO A 77 -3.17 15.93 -11.73
C PRO A 77 -2.83 15.36 -10.35
N ALA A 78 -2.57 14.06 -10.30
CA ALA A 78 -2.24 13.32 -9.10
C ALA A 78 -0.76 12.90 -9.06
N PRO A 79 -0.18 12.64 -7.87
CA PRO A 79 1.17 12.09 -7.77
C PRO A 79 1.30 10.77 -8.53
N GLY A 80 2.46 10.55 -9.18
CA GLY A 80 2.75 9.34 -9.93
C GLY A 80 3.38 8.26 -9.05
N VAL A 81 3.03 6.99 -9.27
CA VAL A 81 3.65 5.83 -8.62
C VAL A 81 3.99 4.74 -9.63
N VAL A 82 5.27 4.38 -9.73
CA VAL A 82 5.72 3.22 -10.50
C VAL A 82 5.57 1.96 -9.65
N VAL A 83 4.96 0.90 -10.22
CA VAL A 83 4.69 -0.36 -9.54
C VAL A 83 5.59 -1.45 -10.10
N ILE A 84 6.54 -1.95 -9.32
CA ILE A 84 7.48 -2.99 -9.76
C ILE A 84 6.96 -4.36 -9.34
N HIS A 85 6.76 -5.23 -10.35
CA HIS A 85 6.20 -6.56 -10.19
C HIS A 85 7.11 -7.54 -9.41
N GLU A 86 6.52 -8.64 -8.97
CA GLU A 86 7.20 -9.79 -8.36
C GLU A 86 7.92 -10.64 -9.41
N ILE A 87 8.41 -11.81 -8.98
CA ILE A 87 9.03 -12.82 -9.87
C ILE A 87 8.05 -13.46 -10.87
N PHE A 88 6.79 -13.02 -10.90
CA PHE A 88 5.73 -13.52 -11.80
C PHE A 88 5.44 -12.57 -12.97
N GLY A 89 6.17 -11.46 -13.09
CA GLY A 89 5.92 -10.45 -14.12
C GLY A 89 4.61 -9.70 -13.89
N MET A 90 3.95 -9.29 -14.99
CA MET A 90 2.70 -8.56 -15.01
C MET A 90 1.51 -9.47 -14.67
N SER A 91 1.43 -9.88 -13.41
CA SER A 91 0.34 -10.73 -12.87
C SER A 91 -0.94 -9.93 -12.60
N ASP A 92 -2.06 -10.65 -12.32
CA ASP A 92 -3.32 -10.03 -11.89
C ASP A 92 -3.14 -9.20 -10.62
N PHE A 93 -2.34 -9.67 -9.68
CA PHE A 93 -2.03 -8.93 -8.46
C PHE A 93 -1.41 -7.56 -8.76
N ILE A 94 -0.48 -7.48 -9.71
CA ILE A 94 0.17 -6.23 -10.08
C ILE A 94 -0.81 -5.28 -10.79
N ARG A 95 -1.65 -5.79 -11.71
CA ARG A 95 -2.70 -4.98 -12.34
C ARG A 95 -3.70 -4.43 -11.31
N GLN A 96 -4.22 -5.31 -10.45
CA GLN A 96 -5.15 -4.92 -9.37
C GLN A 96 -4.52 -3.92 -8.39
N THR A 97 -3.23 -4.08 -8.06
CA THR A 97 -2.49 -3.12 -7.22
C THR A 97 -2.37 -1.76 -7.91
N THR A 98 -2.11 -1.74 -9.22
CA THR A 98 -2.04 -0.52 -10.02
C THR A 98 -3.39 0.20 -10.03
N GLU A 99 -4.48 -0.53 -10.26
CA GLU A 99 -5.84 0.01 -10.17
C GLU A 99 -6.22 0.47 -8.76
N GLN A 100 -5.77 -0.27 -7.73
CA GLN A 100 -6.04 0.13 -6.34
C GLN A 100 -5.34 1.46 -6.01
N LEU A 101 -4.10 1.67 -6.46
CA LEU A 101 -3.42 2.97 -6.31
C LEU A 101 -4.19 4.09 -7.03
N ALA A 102 -4.77 3.82 -8.20
CA ALA A 102 -5.62 4.79 -8.89
C ALA A 102 -6.87 5.12 -8.08
N LYS A 103 -7.55 4.11 -7.52
CA LYS A 103 -8.70 4.30 -6.59
C LYS A 103 -8.32 5.06 -5.32
N ASP A 104 -7.06 4.94 -4.89
CA ASP A 104 -6.51 5.67 -3.73
C ASP A 104 -5.99 7.09 -4.10
N GLY A 105 -6.15 7.50 -5.38
CA GLY A 105 -5.90 8.87 -5.84
C GLY A 105 -4.54 9.13 -6.48
N PHE A 106 -3.81 8.09 -6.89
CA PHE A 106 -2.51 8.20 -7.57
C PHE A 106 -2.61 7.87 -9.06
N VAL A 107 -1.67 8.34 -9.86
CA VAL A 107 -1.45 7.85 -11.22
C VAL A 107 -0.42 6.73 -11.15
N ALA A 108 -0.83 5.50 -11.38
CA ALA A 108 0.01 4.33 -11.22
C ALA A 108 0.41 3.72 -12.57
N LEU A 109 1.67 3.35 -12.73
CA LEU A 109 2.20 2.70 -13.93
C LEU A 109 3.06 1.49 -13.54
N ALA A 110 2.64 0.31 -13.97
CA ALA A 110 3.40 -0.92 -13.79
C ALA A 110 4.09 -1.29 -15.11
N PRO A 111 5.44 -1.21 -15.21
CA PRO A 111 6.16 -1.71 -16.37
C PRO A 111 6.19 -3.23 -16.38
N ASP A 112 6.02 -3.86 -17.52
CA ASP A 112 6.43 -5.25 -17.74
C ASP A 112 7.93 -5.27 -18.03
N LEU A 113 8.74 -5.51 -17.01
CA LEU A 113 10.21 -5.54 -17.12
C LEU A 113 10.71 -6.75 -17.94
N LEU A 114 9.80 -7.63 -18.37
CA LEU A 114 10.07 -8.70 -19.32
C LEU A 114 9.81 -8.29 -20.78
N SER A 115 9.39 -7.06 -21.05
CA SER A 115 9.08 -6.56 -22.41
C SER A 115 10.19 -6.83 -23.42
N ARG A 116 11.46 -6.67 -23.02
CA ARG A 116 12.65 -6.98 -23.86
C ARG A 116 12.82 -8.48 -24.17
N ARG A 117 12.10 -9.34 -23.48
CA ARG A 117 12.09 -10.79 -23.63
C ARG A 117 10.80 -11.33 -24.24
N GLY A 118 9.98 -10.43 -24.84
CA GLY A 118 8.68 -10.77 -25.42
C GLY A 118 7.50 -10.57 -24.48
N GLY A 119 7.73 -10.01 -23.29
CA GLY A 119 6.72 -9.77 -22.26
C GLY A 119 6.61 -10.91 -21.25
N THR A 120 5.73 -10.74 -20.27
CA THR A 120 5.44 -11.74 -19.24
C THR A 120 4.81 -12.98 -19.87
N PRO A 121 5.45 -14.17 -19.76
CA PRO A 121 4.88 -15.41 -20.27
C PRO A 121 3.70 -15.89 -19.42
N SER A 122 2.87 -16.76 -19.96
CA SER A 122 1.75 -17.38 -19.22
C SER A 122 2.21 -18.36 -18.15
N SER A 123 3.40 -18.98 -18.32
CA SER A 123 4.00 -19.87 -17.34
C SER A 123 4.72 -19.06 -16.24
N THR A 124 4.32 -19.27 -14.98
CA THR A 124 4.99 -18.64 -13.84
C THR A 124 6.44 -19.09 -13.65
N ASP A 125 6.75 -20.33 -14.02
CA ASP A 125 8.12 -20.86 -13.93
C ASP A 125 9.03 -20.23 -14.99
N ASP A 126 8.51 -19.98 -16.19
CA ASP A 126 9.28 -19.26 -17.22
C ASP A 126 9.45 -17.79 -16.87
N ALA A 127 8.42 -17.15 -16.29
CA ALA A 127 8.56 -15.79 -15.76
C ALA A 127 9.69 -15.70 -14.71
N ARG A 128 9.73 -16.64 -13.76
CA ARG A 128 10.80 -16.71 -12.73
C ARG A 128 12.18 -16.82 -13.34
N LYS A 129 12.36 -17.72 -14.32
CA LYS A 129 13.65 -17.91 -15.03
C LYS A 129 14.09 -16.64 -15.75
N LEU A 130 13.15 -16.01 -16.48
CA LEU A 130 13.43 -14.76 -17.21
C LEU A 130 13.83 -13.63 -16.26
N ILE A 131 13.09 -13.45 -15.15
CA ILE A 131 13.38 -12.41 -14.15
C ILE A 131 14.72 -12.65 -13.45
N ALA A 132 15.04 -13.89 -13.11
CA ALA A 132 16.35 -14.23 -12.53
C ALA A 132 17.53 -13.88 -13.45
N GLY A 133 17.31 -13.86 -14.77
CA GLY A 133 18.29 -13.49 -15.78
C GLY A 133 18.31 -12.02 -16.19
N LEU A 134 17.53 -11.15 -15.53
CA LEU A 134 17.52 -9.71 -15.86
C LEU A 134 18.81 -9.04 -15.36
N ASN A 135 19.40 -8.23 -16.24
CA ASN A 135 20.51 -7.37 -15.87
C ASN A 135 19.99 -6.19 -15.03
N PRO A 136 20.54 -5.95 -13.81
CA PRO A 136 20.07 -4.89 -12.94
C PRO A 136 20.18 -3.48 -13.52
N ASP A 137 21.16 -3.20 -14.38
CA ASP A 137 21.31 -1.88 -15.00
C ASP A 137 20.28 -1.67 -16.09
N THR A 138 19.93 -2.73 -16.84
CA THR A 138 18.81 -2.69 -17.79
C THR A 138 17.49 -2.46 -17.06
N VAL A 139 17.26 -3.08 -15.90
CA VAL A 139 16.09 -2.80 -15.07
C VAL A 139 16.05 -1.34 -14.65
N THR A 140 17.18 -0.74 -14.25
CA THR A 140 17.27 0.69 -13.93
C THR A 140 16.90 1.55 -15.14
N LEU A 141 17.44 1.24 -16.33
CA LEU A 141 17.14 1.95 -17.57
C LEU A 141 15.63 1.91 -17.89
N ASP A 142 15.01 0.75 -17.73
CA ASP A 142 13.57 0.58 -18.00
C ASP A 142 12.70 1.32 -16.97
N LEU A 143 13.14 1.38 -15.71
CA LEU A 143 12.47 2.18 -14.67
C LEU A 143 12.63 3.68 -14.92
N ASP A 144 13.79 4.15 -15.40
CA ASP A 144 13.99 5.53 -15.80
C ASP A 144 13.08 5.92 -16.98
N ALA A 145 12.96 5.04 -17.98
CA ALA A 145 12.03 5.23 -19.09
C ALA A 145 10.57 5.25 -18.62
N THR A 146 10.22 4.41 -17.64
CA THR A 146 8.89 4.37 -17.03
C THR A 146 8.57 5.67 -16.31
N VAL A 147 9.50 6.20 -15.51
CA VAL A 147 9.36 7.50 -14.84
C VAL A 147 9.26 8.64 -15.87
N ALA A 148 10.08 8.60 -16.91
CA ALA A 148 10.03 9.61 -17.98
C ALA A 148 8.69 9.61 -18.70
N TYR A 149 8.14 8.42 -19.04
CA TYR A 149 6.83 8.29 -19.63
C TYR A 149 5.72 8.79 -18.68
N LEU A 150 5.76 8.38 -17.40
CA LEU A 150 4.77 8.81 -16.41
C LEU A 150 4.70 10.34 -16.29
N ARG A 151 5.83 11.03 -16.43
CA ARG A 151 5.89 12.51 -16.46
C ARG A 151 5.21 13.12 -17.68
N THR A 152 4.96 12.37 -18.76
CA THR A 152 4.23 12.85 -19.96
C THR A 152 2.73 12.68 -19.82
N VAL A 153 2.26 11.82 -18.89
CA VAL A 153 0.83 11.56 -18.66
C VAL A 153 0.19 12.80 -18.05
N LYS A 154 -0.86 13.32 -18.72
CA LYS A 154 -1.53 14.57 -18.29
C LYS A 154 -2.14 14.49 -16.90
N ALA A 155 -2.61 13.30 -16.51
CA ALA A 155 -3.18 13.04 -15.20
C ALA A 155 -2.12 13.01 -14.08
N ALA A 156 -0.81 12.92 -14.42
CA ALA A 156 0.27 12.80 -13.43
C ALA A 156 0.95 14.14 -13.14
N ARG A 157 1.26 14.39 -11.88
CA ARG A 157 2.17 15.46 -11.46
C ARG A 157 3.60 15.07 -11.82
N ARG A 158 4.29 15.91 -12.58
CA ARG A 158 5.63 15.61 -13.13
C ARG A 158 6.74 15.58 -12.07
N ASP A 159 6.57 16.32 -10.99
CA ASP A 159 7.54 16.53 -9.91
C ASP A 159 7.33 15.61 -8.69
N ARG A 160 6.27 14.81 -8.69
CA ARG A 160 5.82 14.01 -7.55
C ARG A 160 5.69 12.56 -7.93
N ILE A 161 6.82 11.86 -8.03
CA ILE A 161 6.85 10.45 -8.43
C ILE A 161 7.48 9.62 -7.33
N GLY A 162 6.77 8.56 -6.96
CA GLY A 162 7.23 7.50 -6.09
C GLY A 162 7.36 6.17 -6.81
N VAL A 163 7.88 5.17 -6.12
CA VAL A 163 7.98 3.79 -6.58
C VAL A 163 7.58 2.84 -5.46
N ILE A 164 6.88 1.76 -5.81
CA ILE A 164 6.60 0.63 -4.92
C ILE A 164 6.98 -0.66 -5.63
N GLY A 165 7.52 -1.61 -4.89
CA GLY A 165 7.84 -2.92 -5.46
C GLY A 165 7.56 -4.04 -4.47
N PHE A 166 7.34 -5.23 -5.00
CA PHE A 166 6.92 -6.41 -4.25
C PHE A 166 7.91 -7.56 -4.45
N CYS A 167 8.32 -8.25 -3.39
CA CYS A 167 9.24 -9.37 -3.45
C CYS A 167 10.57 -8.98 -4.12
N TRP A 168 10.91 -9.59 -5.26
CA TRP A 168 12.02 -9.18 -6.10
C TRP A 168 11.91 -7.68 -6.49
N GLY A 169 10.71 -7.25 -6.89
CA GLY A 169 10.43 -5.85 -7.19
C GLY A 169 10.60 -4.93 -6.00
N GLY A 170 10.41 -5.42 -4.77
CA GLY A 170 10.72 -4.69 -3.54
C GLY A 170 12.21 -4.37 -3.44
N GLY A 171 13.06 -5.34 -3.70
CA GLY A 171 14.50 -5.13 -3.81
C GLY A 171 14.87 -4.17 -4.93
N GLN A 172 14.19 -4.26 -6.10
CA GLN A 172 14.40 -3.31 -7.21
C GLN A 172 13.95 -1.89 -6.85
N SER A 173 12.85 -1.71 -6.12
CA SER A 173 12.40 -0.41 -5.62
C SER A 173 13.47 0.24 -4.73
N PHE A 174 14.04 -0.52 -3.81
CA PHE A 174 15.11 -0.02 -2.93
C PHE A 174 16.38 0.31 -3.73
N ARG A 175 16.82 -0.59 -4.63
CA ARG A 175 17.96 -0.36 -5.51
C ARG A 175 17.73 0.88 -6.40
N TYR A 176 16.54 1.04 -6.96
CA TYR A 176 16.21 2.17 -7.82
C TYR A 176 16.27 3.50 -7.06
N ALA A 177 15.84 3.54 -5.80
CA ALA A 177 15.99 4.72 -4.96
C ALA A 177 17.46 5.14 -4.75
N THR A 178 18.43 4.20 -4.84
CA THR A 178 19.85 4.53 -4.81
C THR A 178 20.39 5.08 -6.13
N ASN A 179 19.67 4.86 -7.24
CA ASN A 179 20.09 5.23 -8.60
C ASN A 179 19.36 6.46 -9.14
N ASN A 180 18.15 6.76 -8.63
CA ASN A 180 17.36 7.89 -9.08
C ASN A 180 17.13 8.92 -7.94
N PRO A 181 17.95 9.98 -7.87
CA PRO A 181 17.83 10.99 -6.82
C PRO A 181 16.62 11.93 -6.98
N ALA A 182 15.88 11.83 -8.09
CA ALA A 182 14.70 12.65 -8.36
C ALA A 182 13.38 12.00 -7.89
N LEU A 183 13.45 10.79 -7.31
CA LEU A 183 12.28 10.18 -6.66
C LEU A 183 11.89 10.96 -5.40
N GLY A 184 10.58 11.13 -5.18
CA GLY A 184 10.03 11.70 -3.95
C GLY A 184 9.89 10.66 -2.84
N ALA A 185 9.54 9.43 -3.20
CA ALA A 185 9.29 8.36 -2.24
C ALA A 185 9.56 6.96 -2.83
N PHE A 186 9.91 6.00 -1.97
CA PHE A 186 9.96 4.59 -2.36
C PHE A 186 9.39 3.67 -1.27
N VAL A 187 8.75 2.59 -1.70
CA VAL A 187 8.18 1.56 -0.81
C VAL A 187 8.73 0.20 -1.18
N VAL A 188 9.20 -0.51 -0.17
CA VAL A 188 9.79 -1.86 -0.28
C VAL A 188 8.85 -2.85 0.41
N CYS A 189 8.15 -3.67 -0.37
CA CYS A 189 7.31 -4.72 0.20
C CYS A 189 8.10 -6.05 0.17
N TYR A 190 8.45 -6.55 1.36
CA TYR A 190 9.18 -7.83 1.59
C TYR A 190 10.30 -8.09 0.57
N GLY A 191 11.09 -7.06 0.27
CA GLY A 191 12.24 -7.11 -0.62
C GLY A 191 13.57 -6.92 0.12
N PRO A 192 14.69 -7.47 -0.39
CA PRO A 192 16.01 -7.28 0.22
C PRO A 192 16.49 -5.84 0.07
N GLY A 193 17.33 -5.40 1.00
CA GLY A 193 18.06 -4.13 0.90
C GLY A 193 19.16 -4.18 -0.18
N PRO A 194 19.61 -3.02 -0.68
CA PRO A 194 20.78 -2.90 -1.52
C PRO A 194 22.08 -3.01 -0.68
N GLU A 195 23.22 -3.03 -1.35
CA GLU A 195 24.52 -2.87 -0.68
C GLU A 195 24.54 -1.63 0.23
N ALA A 196 25.06 -1.77 1.45
CA ALA A 196 25.02 -0.74 2.49
C ALA A 196 25.55 0.62 1.99
N ALA A 197 26.70 0.62 1.28
CA ALA A 197 27.30 1.84 0.72
C ALA A 197 26.39 2.54 -0.30
N ALA A 198 25.54 1.82 -1.00
CA ALA A 198 24.61 2.40 -1.98
C ALA A 198 23.51 3.24 -1.32
N ILE A 199 23.14 2.93 -0.07
CA ILE A 199 22.14 3.66 0.71
C ILE A 199 22.53 5.15 0.88
N ALA A 200 23.83 5.48 0.90
CA ALA A 200 24.33 6.83 0.96
C ALA A 200 23.76 7.76 -0.14
N ARG A 201 23.45 7.21 -1.33
CA ARG A 201 22.95 7.97 -2.49
C ARG A 201 21.47 8.32 -2.43
N ILE A 202 20.68 7.68 -1.56
CA ILE A 202 19.23 7.86 -1.47
C ILE A 202 18.92 9.30 -1.04
N ARG A 203 17.98 9.91 -1.76
CA ARG A 203 17.41 11.23 -1.43
C ARG A 203 15.91 11.15 -1.14
N ALA A 204 15.23 10.13 -1.67
CA ALA A 204 13.82 9.89 -1.47
C ALA A 204 13.52 9.44 -0.03
N ARG A 205 12.31 9.71 0.44
CA ARG A 205 11.77 9.10 1.66
C ARG A 205 11.43 7.63 1.41
N GLY A 206 11.67 6.76 2.39
CA GLY A 206 11.46 5.32 2.23
C GLY A 206 10.57 4.70 3.29
N LEU A 207 9.79 3.69 2.86
CA LEU A 207 9.00 2.82 3.74
C LEU A 207 9.25 1.36 3.41
N GLY A 208 9.64 0.57 4.41
CA GLY A 208 9.68 -0.89 4.35
C GLY A 208 8.41 -1.51 4.95
N VAL A 209 7.89 -2.51 4.27
CA VAL A 209 6.72 -3.33 4.65
C VAL A 209 7.18 -4.78 4.67
N TYR A 210 7.40 -5.35 5.84
CA TYR A 210 7.99 -6.68 6.02
C TYR A 210 7.06 -7.59 6.80
N ALA A 211 7.26 -8.89 6.68
CA ALA A 211 6.47 -9.92 7.31
C ALA A 211 7.28 -10.60 8.41
N GLU A 212 6.70 -10.84 9.60
CA GLU A 212 7.38 -11.50 10.71
C GLU A 212 7.92 -12.90 10.37
N ASN A 213 7.24 -13.62 9.49
CA ASN A 213 7.60 -14.97 9.09
C ASN A 213 8.35 -15.00 7.73
N ASP A 214 9.34 -14.13 7.55
CA ASP A 214 10.19 -14.07 6.34
C ASP A 214 11.69 -13.98 6.71
N ALA A 215 12.18 -14.99 7.43
CA ALA A 215 13.53 -15.00 7.97
C ALA A 215 14.62 -14.70 6.93
N ARG A 216 14.40 -15.06 5.64
CA ARG A 216 15.34 -14.79 4.55
C ARG A 216 15.49 -13.29 4.26
N ILE A 217 14.42 -12.54 4.34
CA ILE A 217 14.44 -11.08 4.14
C ILE A 217 14.84 -10.38 5.43
N ASP A 218 14.29 -10.82 6.55
CA ASP A 218 14.47 -10.17 7.85
C ASP A 218 15.92 -10.21 8.34
N ALA A 219 16.69 -11.24 7.93
CA ALA A 219 18.11 -11.34 8.24
C ALA A 219 18.93 -10.10 7.81
N GLY A 220 18.52 -9.39 6.75
CA GLY A 220 19.19 -8.17 6.27
C GLY A 220 18.71 -6.86 6.88
N LEU A 221 17.62 -6.86 7.68
CA LEU A 221 16.98 -5.62 8.15
C LEU A 221 17.87 -4.84 9.13
N ALA A 222 18.63 -5.55 9.96
CA ALA A 222 19.55 -4.91 10.91
C ALA A 222 20.66 -4.13 10.19
N ASP A 223 21.25 -4.70 9.14
CA ASP A 223 22.30 -4.07 8.34
C ASP A 223 21.75 -2.85 7.57
N VAL A 224 20.54 -2.98 7.01
CA VAL A 224 19.84 -1.84 6.38
C VAL A 224 19.61 -0.72 7.39
N ALA A 225 19.09 -1.03 8.58
CA ALA A 225 18.83 -0.04 9.63
C ALA A 225 20.13 0.66 10.08
N ALA A 226 21.22 -0.09 10.21
CA ALA A 226 22.53 0.46 10.55
C ALA A 226 23.02 1.44 9.48
N ALA A 227 22.93 1.05 8.19
CA ALA A 227 23.37 1.89 7.08
C ALA A 227 22.48 3.14 6.92
N VAL A 228 21.16 3.01 7.07
CA VAL A 228 20.21 4.13 7.08
C VAL A 228 20.57 5.15 8.16
N LYS A 229 20.86 4.68 9.37
CA LYS A 229 21.31 5.53 10.50
C LYS A 229 22.66 6.18 10.20
N GLN A 230 23.63 5.40 9.72
CA GLN A 230 24.97 5.86 9.39
C GLN A 230 24.96 7.01 8.38
N TYR A 231 24.10 6.89 7.34
CA TYR A 231 24.03 7.88 6.26
C TYR A 231 22.92 8.93 6.45
N GLY A 232 22.22 8.92 7.59
CA GLY A 232 21.19 9.91 7.92
C GLY A 232 20.01 9.92 6.93
N LYS A 233 19.54 8.73 6.49
CA LYS A 233 18.48 8.62 5.48
C LYS A 233 17.08 8.54 6.10
N ASP A 234 16.09 9.12 5.46
CA ASP A 234 14.68 9.04 5.87
C ASP A 234 14.08 7.72 5.34
N TYR A 235 14.35 6.64 6.05
CA TYR A 235 13.77 5.32 5.81
C TYR A 235 13.28 4.72 7.11
N ARG A 236 12.01 4.31 7.11
CA ARG A 236 11.39 3.59 8.23
C ARG A 236 10.79 2.29 7.71
N TYR A 237 10.62 1.31 8.57
CA TYR A 237 9.94 0.07 8.21
C TYR A 237 9.03 -0.42 9.33
N ALA A 238 8.07 -1.27 8.95
CA ALA A 238 7.20 -2.00 9.85
C ALA A 238 7.27 -3.49 9.52
N VAL A 239 7.34 -4.32 10.57
CA VAL A 239 7.22 -5.78 10.50
C VAL A 239 5.82 -6.15 10.93
N TYR A 240 5.08 -6.85 10.09
CA TYR A 240 3.67 -7.20 10.31
C TYR A 240 3.56 -8.60 10.91
N PRO A 241 2.88 -8.75 12.06
CA PRO A 241 2.89 -10.00 12.82
C PRO A 241 2.05 -11.10 12.17
N GLY A 242 2.52 -12.33 12.31
CA GLY A 242 1.82 -13.55 11.94
C GLY A 242 1.57 -13.75 10.45
N VAL A 243 2.25 -13.02 9.57
CA VAL A 243 2.18 -13.17 8.12
C VAL A 243 3.55 -13.51 7.54
N GLY A 244 3.56 -14.14 6.37
CA GLY A 244 4.76 -14.57 5.64
C GLY A 244 5.04 -13.73 4.40
N HIS A 245 6.10 -14.14 3.67
CA HIS A 245 6.49 -13.52 2.41
C HIS A 245 5.33 -13.44 1.42
N GLY A 246 5.12 -12.27 0.80
CA GLY A 246 4.04 -12.09 -0.18
C GLY A 246 2.64 -11.89 0.41
N PHE A 247 2.53 -11.59 1.70
CA PHE A 247 1.24 -11.51 2.39
C PHE A 247 0.26 -10.48 1.81
N LEU A 248 0.74 -9.41 1.16
CA LEU A 248 -0.12 -8.44 0.47
C LEU A 248 -0.84 -9.08 -0.73
N ARG A 249 -0.18 -10.03 -1.42
CA ARG A 249 -0.77 -10.79 -2.52
C ARG A 249 -1.64 -11.94 -2.03
N ALA A 250 -1.13 -12.71 -1.08
CA ALA A 250 -1.79 -13.93 -0.58
C ALA A 250 -3.05 -13.61 0.24
N ARG A 251 -3.05 -12.47 0.97
CA ARG A 251 -4.16 -12.01 1.83
C ARG A 251 -4.63 -13.07 2.84
N GLU A 252 -3.71 -13.89 3.34
CA GLU A 252 -4.00 -14.92 4.36
C GLU A 252 -4.62 -14.33 5.64
N LYS A 253 -4.20 -13.11 6.00
CA LYS A 253 -4.79 -12.26 7.05
C LYS A 253 -5.19 -10.92 6.44
N PRO A 254 -6.42 -10.78 5.93
CA PRO A 254 -6.86 -9.58 5.23
C PRO A 254 -6.72 -8.31 6.06
N GLU A 255 -6.99 -8.36 7.35
CA GLU A 255 -6.89 -7.22 8.27
C GLU A 255 -5.46 -6.70 8.40
N VAL A 256 -4.46 -7.60 8.37
CA VAL A 256 -3.04 -7.26 8.41
C VAL A 256 -2.62 -6.65 7.06
N ALA A 257 -3.03 -7.26 5.95
CA ALA A 257 -2.75 -6.76 4.61
C ALA A 257 -3.37 -5.37 4.39
N ASP A 258 -4.61 -5.15 4.85
CA ASP A 258 -5.30 -3.86 4.77
C ASP A 258 -4.64 -2.81 5.67
N SER A 259 -4.15 -3.19 6.83
CA SER A 259 -3.37 -2.30 7.71
C SER A 259 -2.08 -1.86 7.05
N ALA A 260 -1.34 -2.80 6.44
CA ALA A 260 -0.12 -2.52 5.70
C ALA A 260 -0.38 -1.59 4.51
N TRP A 261 -1.43 -1.88 3.73
CA TRP A 261 -1.82 -1.03 2.60
C TRP A 261 -2.19 0.39 3.03
N ARG A 262 -3.00 0.56 4.08
CA ARG A 262 -3.30 1.91 4.62
C ARG A 262 -2.04 2.66 5.05
N ASN A 263 -1.04 1.96 5.58
CA ASN A 263 0.26 2.58 5.92
C ASN A 263 1.01 3.05 4.67
N VAL A 264 1.02 2.24 3.60
CA VAL A 264 1.61 2.59 2.29
C VAL A 264 0.94 3.84 1.72
N ILE A 265 -0.40 3.87 1.66
CA ILE A 265 -1.15 5.00 1.09
C ILE A 265 -0.91 6.28 1.90
N ARG A 266 -0.97 6.19 3.23
CA ARG A 266 -0.64 7.34 4.10
C ARG A 266 0.77 7.85 3.86
N PHE A 267 1.75 6.96 3.75
CA PHE A 267 3.14 7.32 3.48
C PHE A 267 3.30 8.04 2.14
N PHE A 268 2.68 7.54 1.07
CA PHE A 268 2.74 8.21 -0.23
C PHE A 268 2.08 9.59 -0.19
N ARG A 269 0.92 9.75 0.45
CA ARG A 269 0.28 11.06 0.62
C ARG A 269 1.19 12.03 1.36
N GLU A 270 1.76 11.63 2.49
CA GLU A 270 2.70 12.44 3.28
C GLU A 270 3.96 12.84 2.49
N SER A 271 4.37 12.03 1.53
CA SER A 271 5.65 12.22 0.81
C SER A 271 5.49 12.89 -0.55
N LEU A 272 4.34 12.74 -1.21
CA LEU A 272 4.13 13.15 -2.59
C LEU A 272 3.07 14.24 -2.78
N GLU A 273 2.21 14.51 -1.80
CA GLU A 273 1.13 15.52 -1.91
C GLU A 273 1.54 16.90 -1.35
N ARG A 274 2.66 16.99 -0.67
CA ARG A 274 3.18 18.24 -0.08
C ARG A 274 3.89 19.13 -1.09
#